data_67fb70c28f5138e27b8d5fb7419a9fb5
#
_entry.id   67fb70c28f5138e27b8d5fb7419a9fb5
#
_cell.length_a   1.000
_cell.length_b   1.000
_cell.length_c   1.000
_cell.angle_alpha   90.00
_cell.angle_beta   90.00
_cell.angle_gamma   90.00
#
_symmetry.space_group_name_H-M   'P 1'
#
loop_
_entity.id
_entity.type
_entity.pdbx_description
1 polymer ?
#
loop_
_entity_poly.entity_id
_entity_poly.type
_entity_poly.pdbx_seq_one_letter_code
_entity_poly.pdbx_strand_id
1 'polypeptide(L)'
;MGKSTLFNALTRSKQADAQNYPFCTIDPNVGVVEVPDLRLQKLAEISHSKKVIPTVIEFIDIAGIVKGASEGEGLGNKFLSHIREVDAIVQVVRSFSDSNVI
;
A
#
# COMPACT_ATOMS: atom_id res chain seq x y z
N MET A 1 -1.81 5.56 14.73
CA MET A 1 -0.90 6.72 14.68
C MET A 1 -0.65 7.24 13.28
N GLY A 2 -1.67 7.33 12.50
CA GLY A 2 -1.54 7.83 11.14
C GLY A 2 -1.26 6.77 10.07
N LYS A 3 -0.89 5.56 10.45
CA LYS A 3 -0.63 4.49 9.48
C LYS A 3 -1.89 4.16 8.67
N SER A 4 -2.98 3.86 9.33
CA SER A 4 -4.24 3.56 8.64
C SER A 4 -4.83 4.79 7.95
N THR A 5 -4.62 5.97 8.51
CA THR A 5 -5.03 7.22 7.90
C THR A 5 -4.31 7.45 6.58
N LEU A 6 -3.00 7.25 6.57
CA LEU A 6 -2.18 7.37 5.36
C LEU A 6 -2.59 6.32 4.32
N PHE A 7 -2.77 5.08 4.74
CA PHE A 7 -3.21 3.99 3.88
C PHE A 7 -4.55 4.33 3.22
N ASN A 8 -5.53 4.78 4.01
CA ASN A 8 -6.84 5.15 3.49
C ASN A 8 -6.78 6.34 2.54
N ALA A 9 -5.95 7.33 2.84
CA ALA A 9 -5.78 8.50 1.98
C ALA A 9 -5.18 8.10 0.62
N LEU A 10 -4.15 7.27 0.62
CA LEU A 10 -3.52 6.80 -0.61
C LEU A 10 -4.46 5.94 -1.45
N THR A 11 -5.15 4.99 -0.83
CA THR A 11 -5.99 4.04 -1.55
C THR A 11 -7.28 4.67 -2.07
N ARG A 12 -7.81 5.70 -1.40
CA ARG A 12 -9.02 6.39 -1.85
C ARG A 12 -8.74 7.38 -2.98
N SER A 13 -7.60 8.06 -2.95
CA SER A 13 -7.30 9.12 -3.91
C SER A 13 -6.77 8.60 -5.24
N LYS A 14 -6.14 7.43 -5.25
CA LYS A 14 -5.46 6.88 -6.42
C LYS A 14 -5.80 5.41 -6.68
N GLN A 15 -6.99 5.00 -6.27
CA GLN A 15 -7.42 3.61 -6.44
C GLN A 15 -7.38 3.19 -7.91
N ALA A 16 -6.77 2.04 -8.17
CA ALA A 16 -6.69 1.48 -9.50
C ALA A 16 -7.98 0.74 -9.87
N ASP A 17 -8.31 0.74 -11.16
CA ASP A 17 -9.43 -0.02 -11.67
C ASP A 17 -9.07 -1.52 -11.69
N ALA A 18 -9.80 -2.32 -10.93
CA ALA A 18 -9.57 -3.75 -10.79
C ALA A 18 -9.65 -4.51 -12.12
N GLN A 19 -10.40 -4.01 -13.09
CA GLN A 19 -10.51 -4.63 -14.41
C GLN A 19 -9.19 -4.67 -15.15
N ASN A 20 -8.34 -3.67 -14.93
CA ASN A 20 -7.03 -3.56 -15.59
C ASN A 20 -5.95 -4.40 -14.90
N TYR A 21 -6.20 -4.83 -13.65
CA TYR A 21 -5.20 -5.51 -12.82
C TYR A 21 -5.78 -6.76 -12.15
N PRO A 22 -6.22 -7.74 -12.93
CA PRO A 22 -6.89 -8.93 -12.35
C PRO A 22 -5.97 -9.80 -11.51
N PHE A 23 -4.66 -9.62 -11.64
CA PHE A 23 -3.67 -10.35 -10.86
C PHE A 23 -3.44 -9.77 -9.46
N CYS A 24 -3.99 -8.60 -9.16
CA CYS A 24 -3.86 -7.97 -7.86
C CYS A 24 -4.82 -8.57 -6.85
N THR A 25 -4.37 -8.68 -5.60
CA THR A 25 -5.15 -9.27 -4.51
C THR A 25 -6.29 -8.35 -4.09
N ILE A 26 -7.48 -8.92 -3.91
CA ILE A 26 -8.62 -8.21 -3.36
C ILE A 26 -8.74 -8.60 -1.88
N ASP A 27 -8.44 -7.66 -0.99
CA ASP A 27 -8.45 -7.87 0.46
C ASP A 27 -8.66 -6.51 1.13
N PRO A 28 -9.42 -6.44 2.24
CA PRO A 28 -9.66 -5.16 2.95
C PRO A 28 -8.39 -4.45 3.40
N ASN A 29 -7.32 -5.19 3.62
CA ASN A 29 -6.04 -4.63 4.08
C ASN A 29 -5.07 -4.37 2.93
N VAL A 30 -5.50 -4.56 1.70
CA VAL A 30 -4.68 -4.33 0.50
C VAL A 30 -5.33 -3.25 -0.34
N GLY A 31 -4.55 -2.23 -0.67
CA GLY A 31 -4.99 -1.16 -1.57
C GLY A 31 -4.09 -1.11 -2.80
N VAL A 32 -4.69 -1.17 -3.97
CA VAL A 32 -3.96 -1.06 -5.23
C VAL A 32 -4.06 0.38 -5.73
N VAL A 33 -2.91 1.02 -5.87
CA VAL A 33 -2.80 2.45 -6.14
C VAL A 33 -2.03 2.67 -7.43
N GLU A 34 -2.57 3.50 -8.32
CA GLU A 34 -1.88 3.86 -9.56
C GLU A 34 -0.72 4.82 -9.27
N VAL A 35 0.40 4.59 -9.96
CA VAL A 35 1.56 5.48 -9.88
C VAL A 35 1.43 6.52 -10.99
N PRO A 36 1.26 7.81 -10.65
CA PRO A 36 1.19 8.85 -11.67
C PRO A 36 2.54 9.01 -12.36
N ASP A 37 2.51 9.02 -13.69
CA ASP A 37 3.73 9.17 -14.48
C ASP A 37 3.39 9.94 -15.76
N LEU A 38 3.88 11.18 -15.85
CA LEU A 38 3.62 12.05 -16.98
C LEU A 38 4.24 11.53 -18.29
N ARG A 39 5.23 10.67 -18.21
CA ARG A 39 5.88 10.09 -19.38
C ARG A 39 4.94 9.17 -20.17
N LEU A 40 3.95 8.57 -19.47
CA LEU A 40 2.98 7.68 -20.11
C LEU A 40 2.16 8.43 -21.17
N GLN A 41 1.73 9.64 -20.88
CA GLN A 41 0.96 10.44 -21.83
C GLN A 41 1.79 10.75 -23.08
N LYS A 42 3.04 11.14 -22.90
CA LYS A 42 3.94 11.44 -24.03
C LYS A 42 4.21 10.20 -24.88
N LEU A 43 4.43 9.07 -24.23
CA LEU A 43 4.64 7.80 -24.94
C LEU A 43 3.38 7.36 -25.69
N ALA A 44 2.21 7.56 -25.09
CA ALA A 44 0.94 7.24 -25.73
C ALA A 44 0.69 8.09 -26.98
N GLU A 45 1.03 9.37 -26.93
CA GLU A 45 0.92 10.27 -28.08
C GLU A 45 1.83 9.84 -29.24
N ILE A 46 3.06 9.45 -28.92
CA ILE A 46 4.03 9.00 -29.93
C ILE A 46 3.60 7.67 -30.54
N SER A 47 3.10 6.76 -29.73
CA SER A 47 2.74 5.39 -30.15
C SER A 47 1.30 5.28 -30.66
N HIS A 48 0.49 6.35 -30.56
CA HIS A 48 -0.94 6.34 -30.86
C HIS A 48 -1.69 5.24 -30.10
N SER A 49 -1.37 5.08 -28.82
CA SER A 49 -1.96 4.03 -27.99
C SER A 49 -3.43 4.32 -27.71
N LYS A 50 -4.27 3.31 -27.82
CA LYS A 50 -5.71 3.41 -27.53
C LYS A 50 -6.00 3.43 -26.05
N LYS A 51 -5.13 2.83 -25.23
CA LYS A 51 -5.31 2.71 -23.79
C LYS A 51 -3.99 2.94 -23.08
N VAL A 52 -4.02 3.74 -22.03
CA VAL A 52 -2.86 4.04 -21.20
C VAL A 52 -3.12 3.48 -19.82
N ILE A 53 -2.32 2.51 -19.40
CA ILE A 53 -2.46 1.86 -18.09
C ILE A 53 -1.18 2.13 -17.30
N PRO A 54 -1.26 2.93 -16.23
CA PRO A 54 -0.09 3.18 -15.38
C PRO A 54 0.26 1.93 -14.57
N THR A 55 1.50 1.90 -14.06
CA THR A 55 1.89 0.85 -13.11
C THR A 55 1.17 1.06 -11.79
N VAL A 56 1.10 0.01 -10.99
CA VAL A 56 0.44 0.04 -9.69
C VAL A 56 1.37 -0.43 -8.59
N ILE A 57 1.07 0.02 -7.37
CA ILE A 57 1.70 -0.47 -6.16
C ILE A 57 0.59 -1.03 -5.28
N GLU A 58 0.80 -2.23 -4.77
CA GLU A 58 -0.07 -2.79 -3.74
C GLU A 58 0.46 -2.36 -2.37
N PHE A 59 -0.33 -1.56 -1.67
CA PHE A 59 -0.06 -1.22 -0.28
C PHE A 59 -0.81 -2.21 0.62
N ILE A 60 -0.09 -2.78 1.59
CA ILE A 60 -0.67 -3.71 2.55
C ILE A 60 -0.60 -3.06 3.93
N ASP A 61 -1.77 -2.87 4.55
CA ASP A 61 -1.84 -2.34 5.91
C ASP A 61 -1.66 -3.48 6.90
N ILE A 62 -0.45 -3.65 7.40
CA ILE A 62 -0.09 -4.70 8.34
C ILE A 62 -0.37 -4.21 9.75
N ALA A 63 -1.04 -5.04 10.55
CA ALA A 63 -1.33 -4.73 11.95
C ALA A 63 -0.04 -4.44 12.71
N GLY A 64 -0.07 -3.41 13.54
CA GLY A 64 1.10 -2.98 14.30
C GLY A 64 1.59 -4.05 15.27
N ILE A 65 2.90 -4.03 15.55
CA ILE A 65 3.50 -4.88 16.56
C ILE A 65 3.32 -4.21 17.91
N VAL A 66 2.76 -4.94 18.89
CA VAL A 66 2.79 -4.52 20.27
C VAL A 66 4.01 -5.15 20.95
N LYS A 67 4.46 -4.55 22.05
CA LYS A 67 5.60 -5.06 22.82
C LYS A 67 5.36 -6.52 23.22
N GLY A 68 6.31 -7.38 22.90
CA GLY A 68 6.22 -8.81 23.20
C GLY A 68 5.57 -9.64 22.09
N ALA A 69 4.93 -9.04 21.12
CA ALA A 69 4.27 -9.77 20.04
C ALA A 69 5.25 -10.52 19.14
N SER A 70 6.48 -10.05 19.07
CA SER A 70 7.54 -10.68 18.27
C SER A 70 8.12 -11.94 18.92
N GLU A 71 7.73 -12.26 20.14
CA GLU A 71 8.28 -13.36 20.92
C GLU A 71 7.53 -14.68 20.73
N GLY A 72 6.86 -14.86 19.61
CA GLY A 72 6.34 -16.16 19.21
C GLY A 72 4.89 -16.42 19.49
N GLU A 73 4.15 -15.43 19.88
CA GLU A 73 2.73 -15.56 20.14
C GLU A 73 1.93 -15.18 18.88
N GLY A 74 1.35 -16.12 18.22
CA GLY A 74 0.40 -16.05 17.11
C GLY A 74 0.44 -14.84 16.16
N LEU A 75 0.09 -13.64 16.64
CA LEU A 75 0.04 -12.43 15.84
C LEU A 75 1.42 -11.96 15.39
N GLY A 76 2.45 -12.18 16.21
CA GLY A 76 3.83 -11.85 15.85
C GLY A 76 4.33 -12.66 14.68
N ASN A 77 4.00 -13.95 14.63
CA ASN A 77 4.38 -14.83 13.51
C ASN A 77 3.66 -14.45 12.23
N LYS A 78 2.39 -14.07 12.29
CA LYS A 78 1.67 -13.56 11.13
C LYS A 78 2.30 -12.27 10.60
N PHE A 79 2.68 -11.38 11.50
CA PHE A 79 3.33 -10.12 11.13
C PHE A 79 4.64 -10.40 10.39
N LEU A 80 5.49 -11.27 10.91
CA LEU A 80 6.75 -11.63 10.28
C LEU A 80 6.54 -12.31 8.93
N SER A 81 5.52 -13.14 8.82
CA SER A 81 5.15 -13.79 7.57
C SER A 81 4.76 -12.76 6.50
N HIS A 82 3.94 -11.77 6.85
CA HIS A 82 3.54 -10.71 5.93
C HIS A 82 4.72 -9.86 5.49
N ILE A 83 5.66 -9.56 6.39
CA ILE A 83 6.86 -8.80 6.04
C ILE A 83 7.69 -9.52 4.98
N ARG A 84 7.76 -10.83 5.04
CA ARG A 84 8.55 -11.63 4.09
C ARG A 84 7.94 -11.71 2.70
N GLU A 85 6.65 -11.43 2.58
CA GLU A 85 5.91 -11.53 1.32
C GLU A 85 5.96 -10.27 0.48
N VAL A 86 6.48 -9.17 1.02
CA VAL A 86 6.47 -7.87 0.33
C VAL A 86 7.85 -7.54 -0.22
N ASP A 87 7.87 -6.73 -1.28
CA ASP A 87 9.11 -6.30 -1.92
C ASP A 87 9.81 -5.18 -1.13
N ALA A 88 9.04 -4.37 -0.42
CA ALA A 88 9.56 -3.25 0.35
C ALA A 88 8.68 -2.98 1.56
N ILE A 89 9.25 -2.34 2.56
CA ILE A 89 8.57 -2.00 3.80
C ILE A 89 8.62 -0.48 3.97
N VAL A 90 7.45 0.11 4.25
CA VAL A 90 7.35 1.53 4.59
C VAL A 90 7.04 1.63 6.07
N GLN A 91 7.95 2.24 6.81
CA GLN A 91 7.76 2.47 8.23
C GLN A 91 7.17 3.85 8.46
N VAL A 92 6.01 3.90 9.14
CA VAL A 92 5.36 5.16 9.49
C VAL A 92 5.74 5.52 10.92
N VAL A 93 6.40 6.66 11.08
CA VAL A 93 6.92 7.12 12.36
C VAL A 93 6.23 8.43 12.75
N ARG A 94 5.74 8.48 13.98
CA ARG A 94 5.17 9.71 14.51
C ARG A 94 6.31 10.67 14.90
N SER A 95 6.33 11.85 14.31
CA SER A 95 7.33 12.87 14.58
C SER A 95 6.82 14.01 15.45
N PHE A 96 5.61 13.88 15.99
CA PHE A 96 4.97 14.88 16.85
C PHE A 96 4.53 14.23 18.16
N SER A 97 4.26 15.05 19.16
CA SER A 97 3.70 14.60 20.43
C SER A 97 2.27 15.05 20.57
N ASP A 98 1.37 14.15 20.89
CA ASP A 98 -0.04 14.43 21.12
C ASP A 98 -0.56 13.44 22.15
N SER A 99 -1.10 13.95 23.24
CA SER A 99 -1.63 13.13 24.33
C SER A 99 -2.86 12.31 23.94
N ASN A 100 -3.54 12.70 22.86
CA ASN A 100 -4.71 11.98 22.34
C ASN A 100 -4.35 10.83 21.40
N VAL A 101 -3.07 10.68 21.08
CA VAL A 101 -2.58 9.60 20.19
C VAL A 101 -1.86 8.56 21.04
N ILE A 102 -2.29 7.33 20.92
CA ILE A 102 -1.71 6.19 21.65
C ILE A 102 -0.40 5.75 21.01
#